data_80ef8d5757bdd60d889083a3cc378d30
#
_entry.id   80ef8d5757bdd60d889083a3cc378d30
#
_cell.length_a   1.000
_cell.length_b   1.000
_cell.length_c   1.000
_cell.angle_alpha   90.00
_cell.angle_beta   90.00
_cell.angle_gamma   90.00
#
_symmetry.space_group_name_H-M   'P 1'
#
loop_
_entity.id
_entity.type
_entity.pdbx_description
1 polymer ?
#
loop_
_entity_poly.entity_id
_entity_poly.type
_entity_poly.pdbx_seq_one_letter_code
_entity_poly.pdbx_strand_id
1 'polypeptide(L)'
;IQSLDYSQSGIKRIQEKSTQLGLGNLLDAKIFDVRERLPFDDNSIEGCYSHMLYCMALTFEEIENLNNEIHRALKHGGLNVFTVRNIEDGDYQNGIHRGEDLYESNGFIVHFFSKDKIKKLLRGFELLDMSTFEEGSFPRRLYRVTMRKI
;
A
#
# COMPACT_ATOMS: atom_id res chain seq x y z
N ILE A 1 -8.32 10.53 -11.27
CA ILE A 1 -7.51 9.58 -10.49
C ILE A 1 -6.04 9.97 -10.62
N GLN A 2 -5.35 10.04 -9.49
CA GLN A 2 -3.88 10.18 -9.46
C GLN A 2 -3.28 8.82 -9.13
N SER A 3 -2.33 8.35 -9.92
CA SER A 3 -1.58 7.13 -9.68
C SER A 3 -0.11 7.46 -9.45
N LEU A 4 0.44 6.97 -8.35
CA LEU A 4 1.82 7.20 -7.95
C LEU A 4 2.55 5.86 -7.92
N ASP A 5 3.73 5.78 -8.51
CA ASP A 5 4.58 4.59 -8.49
C ASP A 5 6.06 5.02 -8.55
N TYR A 6 6.92 4.32 -7.82
CA TYR A 6 8.35 4.55 -7.86
C TYR A 6 8.98 4.10 -9.19
N SER A 7 8.35 3.11 -9.85
CA SER A 7 8.89 2.46 -11.04
C SER A 7 8.49 3.19 -12.32
N GLN A 8 9.47 3.67 -13.09
CA GLN A 8 9.24 4.23 -14.41
C GLN A 8 8.52 3.25 -15.36
N SER A 9 8.85 1.96 -15.29
CA SER A 9 8.19 0.92 -16.08
C SER A 9 6.74 0.69 -15.62
N GLY A 10 6.46 0.83 -14.32
CA GLY A 10 5.11 0.80 -13.76
C GLY A 10 4.26 1.94 -14.31
N ILE A 11 4.77 3.17 -14.24
CA ILE A 11 4.09 4.35 -14.78
C ILE A 11 3.80 4.19 -16.27
N LYS A 12 4.77 3.74 -17.06
CA LYS A 12 4.57 3.50 -18.51
C LYS A 12 3.43 2.50 -18.76
N ARG A 13 3.38 1.38 -18.03
CA ARG A 13 2.31 0.37 -18.15
C ARG A 13 0.93 0.94 -17.77
N ILE A 14 0.87 1.76 -16.73
CA ILE A 14 -0.37 2.43 -16.32
C ILE A 14 -0.87 3.34 -17.44
N GLN A 15 0.01 4.17 -18.02
CA GLN A 15 -0.33 5.09 -19.10
C GLN A 15 -0.79 4.35 -20.37
N GLU A 16 -0.06 3.29 -20.78
CA GLU A 16 -0.45 2.45 -21.91
C GLU A 16 -1.82 1.80 -21.70
N LYS A 17 -2.04 1.23 -20.51
CA LYS A 17 -3.32 0.58 -20.17
C LYS A 17 -4.47 1.58 -20.10
N SER A 18 -4.23 2.74 -19.51
CA SER A 18 -5.20 3.84 -19.44
C SER A 18 -5.63 4.28 -20.85
N THR A 19 -4.67 4.45 -21.76
CA THR A 19 -4.96 4.79 -23.17
C THR A 19 -5.76 3.70 -23.85
N GLN A 20 -5.37 2.42 -23.71
CA GLN A 20 -6.09 1.28 -24.29
C GLN A 20 -7.55 1.18 -23.83
N LEU A 21 -7.82 1.59 -22.59
CA LEU A 21 -9.16 1.56 -21.99
C LEU A 21 -9.95 2.86 -22.20
N GLY A 22 -9.40 3.84 -22.90
CA GLY A 22 -10.04 5.15 -23.10
C GLY A 22 -10.13 6.01 -21.85
N LEU A 23 -9.27 5.75 -20.85
CA LEU A 23 -9.26 6.43 -19.55
C LEU A 23 -8.17 7.52 -19.45
N GLY A 24 -7.48 7.83 -20.52
CA GLY A 24 -6.33 8.75 -20.52
C GLY A 24 -6.61 10.14 -19.95
N ASN A 25 -7.83 10.63 -20.06
CA ASN A 25 -8.26 11.93 -19.51
C ASN A 25 -8.68 11.85 -18.03
N LEU A 26 -8.83 10.63 -17.49
CA LEU A 26 -9.32 10.40 -16.12
C LEU A 26 -8.23 9.96 -15.16
N LEU A 27 -7.05 9.57 -15.69
CA LEU A 27 -5.96 9.03 -14.92
C LEU A 27 -4.65 9.76 -15.23
N ASP A 28 -4.05 10.37 -14.23
CA ASP A 28 -2.73 10.98 -14.24
C ASP A 28 -1.75 10.10 -13.46
N ALA A 29 -0.67 9.65 -14.08
CA ALA A 29 0.31 8.74 -13.49
C ALA A 29 1.68 9.42 -13.40
N LYS A 30 2.27 9.42 -12.20
CA LYS A 30 3.54 10.11 -11.89
C LYS A 30 4.50 9.19 -11.15
N ILE A 31 5.79 9.34 -11.47
CA ILE A 31 6.87 8.74 -10.67
C ILE A 31 6.91 9.45 -9.33
N PHE A 32 6.86 8.69 -8.25
CA PHE A 32 6.86 9.23 -6.90
C PHE A 32 7.43 8.23 -5.89
N ASP A 33 8.25 8.71 -4.96
CA ASP A 33 8.73 7.94 -3.81
C ASP A 33 7.81 8.19 -2.62
N VAL A 34 7.13 7.16 -2.15
CA VAL A 34 6.15 7.25 -1.04
C VAL A 34 6.78 7.58 0.32
N ARG A 35 8.10 7.60 0.43
CA ARG A 35 8.83 8.09 1.61
C ARG A 35 8.85 9.62 1.69
N GLU A 36 8.52 10.30 0.60
CA GLU A 36 8.38 11.75 0.55
C GLU A 36 6.97 12.18 0.94
N ARG A 37 6.81 13.48 1.22
CA ARG A 37 5.49 14.08 1.46
C ARG A 37 4.60 13.92 0.24
N LEU A 38 3.43 13.31 0.40
CA LEU A 38 2.48 13.08 -0.70
C LEU A 38 2.08 14.41 -1.38
N PRO A 39 2.00 14.46 -2.73
CA PRO A 39 1.74 15.66 -3.52
C PRO A 39 0.26 16.04 -3.54
N PHE A 40 -0.37 16.00 -2.38
CA PHE A 40 -1.77 16.35 -2.15
C PHE A 40 -1.89 17.35 -1.02
N ASP A 41 -2.85 18.27 -1.14
CA ASP A 41 -3.20 19.18 -0.06
C ASP A 41 -3.91 18.44 1.08
N ASP A 42 -3.95 19.03 2.26
CA ASP A 42 -4.68 18.51 3.40
C ASP A 42 -6.17 18.39 3.07
N ASN A 43 -6.79 17.28 3.45
CA ASN A 43 -8.23 17.03 3.24
C ASN A 43 -8.69 17.22 1.78
N SER A 44 -7.89 16.78 0.81
CA SER A 44 -8.17 17.00 -0.63
C SER A 44 -8.69 15.77 -1.37
N ILE A 45 -8.40 14.55 -0.90
CA ILE A 45 -8.77 13.31 -1.58
C ILE A 45 -9.87 12.54 -0.84
N GLU A 46 -10.75 11.86 -1.58
CA GLU A 46 -11.85 11.06 -1.02
C GLU A 46 -11.43 9.65 -0.65
N GLY A 47 -10.42 9.10 -1.33
CA GLY A 47 -9.96 7.75 -1.08
C GLY A 47 -8.55 7.52 -1.56
N CYS A 48 -7.88 6.57 -0.90
CA CYS A 48 -6.59 6.04 -1.27
C CYS A 48 -6.71 4.52 -1.40
N TYR A 49 -6.15 3.98 -2.47
CA TYR A 49 -6.01 2.53 -2.66
C TYR A 49 -4.56 2.18 -2.93
N SER A 50 -4.05 1.15 -2.25
CA SER A 50 -2.75 0.59 -2.56
C SER A 50 -2.73 -0.93 -2.48
N HIS A 51 -2.10 -1.56 -3.48
CA HIS A 51 -1.94 -3.01 -3.53
C HIS A 51 -0.49 -3.38 -3.24
N MET A 52 -0.28 -4.07 -2.13
CA MET A 52 1.03 -4.52 -1.63
C MET A 52 2.12 -3.44 -1.49
N LEU A 53 1.76 -2.15 -1.50
CA LEU A 53 2.73 -1.06 -1.33
C LEU A 53 3.41 -1.14 0.04
N TYR A 54 2.67 -1.36 1.11
CA TYR A 54 3.21 -1.47 2.47
C TYR A 54 4.08 -2.72 2.68
N CYS A 55 3.98 -3.71 1.77
CA CYS A 55 4.85 -4.89 1.78
C CYS A 55 6.20 -4.67 1.09
N MET A 56 6.45 -3.50 0.50
CA MET A 56 7.74 -3.20 -0.12
C MET A 56 8.82 -3.09 0.95
N ALA A 57 10.07 -2.87 0.53
CA ALA A 57 11.23 -2.72 1.42
C ALA A 57 11.19 -1.39 2.19
N LEU A 58 10.12 -1.19 2.97
CA LEU A 58 9.90 -0.05 3.86
C LEU A 58 10.03 -0.52 5.31
N THR A 59 10.67 0.27 6.16
CA THR A 59 10.64 0.08 7.61
C THR A 59 9.24 0.37 8.14
N PHE A 60 8.92 -0.10 9.34
CA PHE A 60 7.61 0.19 9.92
C PHE A 60 7.42 1.69 10.19
N GLU A 61 8.49 2.41 10.54
CA GLU A 61 8.47 3.87 10.68
C GLU A 61 8.13 4.57 9.36
N GLU A 62 8.72 4.16 8.24
CA GLU A 62 8.39 4.70 6.91
C GLU A 62 6.93 4.42 6.54
N ILE A 63 6.40 3.25 6.90
CA ILE A 63 5.00 2.88 6.69
C ILE A 63 4.07 3.74 7.56
N GLU A 64 4.41 3.99 8.84
CA GLU A 64 3.65 4.90 9.72
C GLU A 64 3.63 6.32 9.17
N ASN A 65 4.77 6.82 8.67
CA ASN A 65 4.88 8.14 8.05
C ASN A 65 4.00 8.24 6.80
N LEU A 66 4.05 7.24 5.90
CA LEU A 66 3.18 7.17 4.74
C LEU A 66 1.70 7.14 5.13
N ASN A 67 1.34 6.34 6.14
CA ASN A 67 -0.03 6.26 6.64
C ASN A 67 -0.52 7.59 7.23
N ASN A 68 0.35 8.33 7.93
CA ASN A 68 0.05 9.67 8.43
C ASN A 68 -0.14 10.67 7.28
N GLU A 69 0.67 10.58 6.21
CA GLU A 69 0.51 11.42 5.02
C GLU A 69 -0.79 11.13 4.27
N ILE A 70 -1.18 9.85 4.15
CA ILE A 70 -2.48 9.45 3.61
C ILE A 70 -3.61 10.02 4.48
N HIS A 71 -3.49 9.91 5.81
CA HIS A 71 -4.46 10.51 6.73
C HIS A 71 -4.57 12.02 6.55
N ARG A 72 -3.45 12.73 6.41
CA ARG A 72 -3.43 14.19 6.17
C ARG A 72 -4.19 14.55 4.89
N ALA A 73 -3.91 13.83 3.80
CA ALA A 73 -4.48 14.11 2.48
C ALA A 73 -5.96 13.74 2.37
N LEU A 74 -6.42 12.69 3.06
CA LEU A 74 -7.81 12.25 3.03
C LEU A 74 -8.74 13.31 3.66
N LYS A 75 -9.90 13.50 3.06
CA LYS A 75 -11.04 14.21 3.68
C LYS A 75 -11.53 13.44 4.89
N HIS A 76 -12.21 14.11 5.83
CA HIS A 76 -12.94 13.44 6.91
C HIS A 76 -13.98 12.46 6.30
N GLY A 77 -14.02 11.25 6.80
CA GLY A 77 -14.83 10.16 6.23
C GLY A 77 -14.22 9.47 5.00
N GLY A 78 -13.10 9.99 4.47
CA GLY A 78 -12.38 9.38 3.35
C GLY A 78 -11.79 8.01 3.71
N LEU A 79 -11.63 7.15 2.70
CA LEU A 79 -11.22 5.76 2.87
C LEU A 79 -9.76 5.55 2.51
N ASN A 80 -9.05 4.80 3.35
CA ASN A 80 -7.78 4.15 2.97
C ASN A 80 -8.01 2.65 2.85
N VAL A 81 -7.80 2.11 1.65
CA VAL A 81 -7.92 0.68 1.36
C VAL A 81 -6.56 0.17 0.90
N PHE A 82 -6.03 -0.82 1.58
CA PHE A 82 -4.75 -1.40 1.20
C PHE A 82 -4.71 -2.91 1.37
N THR A 83 -3.80 -3.55 0.63
CA THR A 83 -3.50 -4.97 0.78
C THR A 83 -2.05 -5.16 1.20
N VAL A 84 -1.82 -6.11 2.10
CA VAL A 84 -0.50 -6.45 2.61
C VAL A 84 -0.35 -7.96 2.76
N ARG A 85 0.87 -8.48 2.51
CA ARG A 85 1.18 -9.89 2.83
C ARG A 85 1.21 -10.08 4.34
N ASN A 86 0.56 -11.14 4.80
CA ASN A 86 0.45 -11.40 6.23
C ASN A 86 1.46 -12.46 6.71
N ILE A 87 1.59 -12.62 8.02
CA ILE A 87 2.51 -13.57 8.65
C ILE A 87 2.11 -15.05 8.48
N GLU A 88 0.94 -15.35 7.90
CA GLU A 88 0.50 -16.72 7.56
C GLU A 88 0.90 -17.09 6.12
N ASP A 89 1.51 -16.15 5.39
CA ASP A 89 2.05 -16.38 4.05
C ASP A 89 3.22 -17.37 4.08
N GLY A 90 3.30 -18.26 3.08
CA GLY A 90 4.34 -19.29 3.03
C GLY A 90 5.78 -18.78 2.90
N ASP A 91 5.96 -17.52 2.45
CA ASP A 91 7.28 -16.89 2.36
C ASP A 91 7.69 -16.18 3.66
N TYR A 92 6.79 -16.05 4.65
CA TYR A 92 7.14 -15.45 5.93
C TYR A 92 8.20 -16.30 6.65
N GLN A 93 9.22 -15.64 7.18
CA GLN A 93 10.41 -16.26 7.80
C GLN A 93 11.25 -17.13 6.85
N ASN A 94 11.05 -16.98 5.53
CA ASN A 94 11.84 -17.65 4.52
C ASN A 94 12.85 -16.66 3.90
N GLY A 95 14.12 -17.10 3.76
CA GLY A 95 15.19 -16.28 3.21
C GLY A 95 15.99 -15.51 4.26
N ILE A 96 16.54 -14.36 3.89
CA ILE A 96 17.41 -13.54 4.75
C ILE A 96 16.57 -12.57 5.55
N HIS A 97 16.63 -12.64 6.89
CA HIS A 97 15.98 -11.67 7.78
C HIS A 97 16.68 -10.31 7.69
N ARG A 98 15.93 -9.26 7.39
CA ARG A 98 16.43 -7.88 7.22
C ARG A 98 16.02 -6.92 8.34
N GLY A 99 15.57 -7.44 9.46
CA GLY A 99 15.04 -6.69 10.60
C GLY A 99 13.51 -6.64 10.58
N GLU A 100 12.89 -6.33 11.73
CA GLU A 100 11.43 -6.34 11.90
C GLU A 100 10.79 -7.64 11.35
N ASP A 101 9.80 -7.52 10.47
CA ASP A 101 9.21 -8.64 9.70
C ASP A 101 9.59 -8.56 8.22
N LEU A 102 10.79 -8.04 7.91
CA LEU A 102 11.34 -7.94 6.56
C LEU A 102 12.17 -9.20 6.23
N TYR A 103 11.82 -9.87 5.16
CA TYR A 103 12.55 -11.04 4.67
C TYR A 103 12.88 -10.89 3.19
N GLU A 104 14.12 -11.23 2.83
CA GLU A 104 14.60 -11.20 1.46
C GLU A 104 14.66 -12.63 0.90
N SER A 105 13.97 -12.85 -0.21
CA SER A 105 14.03 -14.08 -0.97
C SER A 105 14.14 -13.76 -2.46
N ASN A 106 15.08 -14.42 -3.17
CA ASN A 106 15.30 -14.23 -4.60
C ASN A 106 15.49 -12.76 -5.04
N GLY A 107 16.13 -11.95 -4.20
CA GLY A 107 16.39 -10.53 -4.48
C GLY A 107 15.20 -9.59 -4.23
N PHE A 108 14.10 -10.10 -3.68
CA PHE A 108 12.95 -9.29 -3.27
C PHE A 108 12.84 -9.25 -1.75
N ILE A 109 12.72 -8.04 -1.20
CA ILE A 109 12.47 -7.82 0.23
C ILE A 109 10.97 -7.59 0.41
N VAL A 110 10.36 -8.35 1.31
CA VAL A 110 8.94 -8.25 1.64
C VAL A 110 8.78 -7.97 3.13
N HIS A 111 7.98 -6.97 3.47
CA HIS A 111 7.55 -6.68 4.83
C HIS A 111 6.22 -7.38 5.10
N PHE A 112 6.19 -8.27 6.09
CA PHE A 112 4.99 -9.04 6.44
C PHE A 112 4.24 -8.39 7.60
N PHE A 113 2.92 -8.60 7.66
CA PHE A 113 2.04 -7.94 8.60
C PHE A 113 1.31 -8.92 9.50
N SER A 114 1.42 -8.71 10.81
CA SER A 114 0.51 -9.27 11.80
C SER A 114 -0.72 -8.38 11.96
N LYS A 115 -1.80 -8.92 12.55
CA LYS A 115 -2.98 -8.12 12.93
C LYS A 115 -2.63 -6.98 13.88
N ASP A 116 -1.69 -7.21 14.80
CA ASP A 116 -1.27 -6.17 15.75
C ASP A 116 -0.47 -5.05 15.08
N LYS A 117 0.30 -5.36 14.04
CA LYS A 117 0.96 -4.35 13.21
C LYS A 117 -0.07 -3.49 12.47
N ILE A 118 -1.15 -4.09 11.94
CA ILE A 118 -2.27 -3.34 11.34
C ILE A 118 -2.94 -2.41 12.37
N LYS A 119 -3.19 -2.89 13.60
CA LYS A 119 -3.80 -2.06 14.66
C LYS A 119 -3.02 -0.78 14.94
N LYS A 120 -1.68 -0.81 14.86
CA LYS A 120 -0.84 0.38 15.07
C LYS A 120 -1.09 1.45 14.01
N LEU A 121 -1.50 1.08 12.80
CA LEU A 121 -1.82 2.00 11.71
C LEU A 121 -3.21 2.66 11.84
N LEU A 122 -4.01 2.30 12.84
CA LEU A 122 -5.37 2.83 13.01
C LEU A 122 -5.41 4.22 13.68
N ARG A 123 -4.26 4.84 13.98
CA ARG A 123 -4.26 6.18 14.59
C ARG A 123 -4.96 7.20 13.68
N GLY A 124 -6.08 7.77 14.15
CA GLY A 124 -6.93 8.68 13.38
C GLY A 124 -7.87 7.99 12.36
N PHE A 125 -7.91 6.65 12.39
CA PHE A 125 -8.78 5.86 11.54
C PHE A 125 -9.69 4.93 12.35
N GLU A 126 -10.88 4.70 11.80
CA GLU A 126 -11.78 3.62 12.20
C GLU A 126 -11.58 2.43 11.26
N LEU A 127 -11.36 1.24 11.80
CA LEU A 127 -11.30 0.01 11.01
C LEU A 127 -12.72 -0.40 10.59
N LEU A 128 -12.98 -0.42 9.29
CA LEU A 128 -14.28 -0.85 8.74
C LEU A 128 -14.30 -2.34 8.38
N ASP A 129 -13.21 -2.84 7.78
CA ASP A 129 -13.07 -4.25 7.38
C ASP A 129 -11.62 -4.68 7.38
N MET A 130 -11.38 -5.93 7.77
CA MET A 130 -10.12 -6.63 7.60
C MET A 130 -10.41 -8.07 7.23
N SER A 131 -10.18 -8.44 5.98
CA SER A 131 -10.37 -9.78 5.45
C SER A 131 -9.08 -10.38 4.92
N THR A 132 -9.03 -11.71 4.84
CA THR A 132 -7.88 -12.47 4.30
C THR A 132 -8.27 -13.04 2.94
N PHE A 133 -7.33 -13.03 2.00
CA PHE A 133 -7.49 -13.68 0.69
C PHE A 133 -6.16 -14.20 0.19
N GLU A 134 -6.21 -15.04 -0.82
CA GLU A 134 -5.04 -15.60 -1.50
C GLU A 134 -4.96 -15.05 -2.93
N GLU A 135 -3.73 -14.84 -3.42
CA GLU A 135 -3.46 -14.33 -4.77
C GLU A 135 -2.32 -15.10 -5.44
N GLY A 136 -2.51 -15.38 -6.73
CA GLY A 136 -1.52 -16.01 -7.60
C GLY A 136 -1.56 -17.53 -7.62
N SER A 137 -0.79 -18.12 -8.54
CA SER A 137 -0.68 -19.59 -8.71
C SER A 137 0.11 -20.27 -7.58
N PHE A 138 1.04 -19.54 -6.95
CA PHE A 138 1.62 -19.87 -5.65
C PHE A 138 0.99 -18.88 -4.66
N PRO A 139 -0.10 -19.27 -3.98
CA PRO A 139 -0.96 -18.32 -3.33
C PRO A 139 -0.23 -17.57 -2.22
N ARG A 140 -0.13 -16.24 -2.42
CA ARG A 140 0.27 -15.31 -1.38
C ARG A 140 -0.91 -15.08 -0.47
N ARG A 141 -0.68 -15.06 0.83
CA ARG A 141 -1.72 -14.76 1.82
C ARG A 141 -1.67 -13.29 2.22
N LEU A 142 -2.75 -12.59 1.93
CA LEU A 142 -2.85 -11.16 2.14
C LEU A 142 -3.97 -10.80 3.12
N TYR A 143 -3.79 -9.70 3.85
CA TYR A 143 -4.90 -8.94 4.40
C TYR A 143 -5.35 -7.89 3.38
N ARG A 144 -6.66 -7.69 3.26
CA ARG A 144 -7.26 -6.48 2.72
C ARG A 144 -7.82 -5.69 3.91
N VAL A 145 -7.38 -4.47 4.04
CA VAL A 145 -7.76 -3.57 5.13
C VAL A 145 -8.50 -2.38 4.55
N THR A 146 -9.65 -2.06 5.10
CA THR A 146 -10.42 -0.85 4.81
C THR A 146 -10.58 -0.05 6.08
N MET A 147 -10.10 1.17 6.07
CA MET A 147 -10.23 2.08 7.21
C MET A 147 -10.69 3.46 6.75
N ARG A 148 -11.44 4.15 7.63
CA ARG A 148 -12.05 5.45 7.40
C ARG A 148 -11.42 6.49 8.30
N LYS A 149 -11.03 7.66 7.73
CA LYS A 149 -10.57 8.80 8.51
C LYS A 149 -11.66 9.35 9.42
N ILE A 150 -11.38 9.48 10.71
CA ILE A 150 -12.25 10.05 11.75
C ILE A 150 -11.77 11.40 12.21
#